data_a541b66acb5370d0c1fe4a45b0b6488f
#
_entry.id   a541b66acb5370d0c1fe4a45b0b6488f
#
_cell.length_a   1.000
_cell.length_b   1.000
_cell.length_c   1.000
_cell.angle_alpha   90.00
_cell.angle_beta   90.00
_cell.angle_gamma   90.00
#
_symmetry.space_group_name_H-M   'P 1'
#
loop_
_entity.id
_entity.type
_entity.pdbx_description
1 polymer ?
#
loop_
_entity_poly.entity_id
_entity_poly.type
_entity_poly.pdbx_seq_one_letter_code
_entity_poly.pdbx_strand_id
1 'polypeptide(L)'
;NQFAREHILKFNYEDCPSIVNEAKTRPALNFEENGRSVHLPELHNVVRALDQVVAVDYYIPGCPPTPNLTRTAVTALLEGKLPPKGSVIAPDTALCSECPRRESKPVDLAFKEFKRPHQKLLDQDKCFLAQGVVCMGPATRAGCGSQCPGGNMPCTGCFGPTSRVRDQGAKILSSLCSNIAPVDEPGIDRVRAGIPD
;
A
#
# COMPACT_ATOMS: atom_id res chain seq x y z
N ASN A 1 -0.97 10.63 -12.77
CA ASN A 1 -2.18 10.72 -13.58
C ASN A 1 -2.44 12.18 -13.97
N GLN A 2 -2.24 12.55 -15.25
CA GLN A 2 -2.33 13.92 -15.75
C GLN A 2 -3.72 14.53 -15.50
N PHE A 3 -4.77 13.76 -15.72
CA PHE A 3 -6.15 14.18 -15.50
C PHE A 3 -6.43 14.52 -14.03
N ALA A 4 -5.96 13.69 -13.10
CA ALA A 4 -6.13 13.96 -11.68
C ALA A 4 -5.36 15.22 -11.24
N ARG A 5 -4.19 15.47 -11.82
CA ARG A 5 -3.40 16.68 -11.53
C ARG A 5 -4.15 17.94 -11.95
N GLU A 6 -4.63 18.03 -13.17
CA GLU A 6 -5.35 19.21 -13.68
C GLU A 6 -6.60 19.49 -12.84
N HIS A 7 -7.33 18.45 -12.48
CA HIS A 7 -8.51 18.56 -11.63
C HIS A 7 -8.17 19.07 -10.22
N ILE A 8 -7.18 18.47 -9.57
CA ILE A 8 -6.75 18.87 -8.23
C ILE A 8 -6.21 20.31 -8.23
N LEU A 9 -5.37 20.66 -9.18
CA LEU A 9 -4.78 22.00 -9.26
C LEU A 9 -5.83 23.07 -9.49
N LYS A 10 -6.81 22.81 -10.35
CA LYS A 10 -7.91 23.74 -10.61
C LYS A 10 -8.64 24.10 -9.30
N PHE A 11 -9.03 23.11 -8.50
CA PHE A 11 -9.72 23.37 -7.24
C PHE A 11 -8.85 24.03 -6.17
N ASN A 12 -7.56 23.70 -6.11
CA ASN A 12 -6.69 24.24 -5.07
C ASN A 12 -6.19 25.66 -5.36
N TYR A 13 -6.16 26.09 -6.61
CA TYR A 13 -5.57 27.37 -7.00
C TYR A 13 -6.52 28.29 -7.77
N GLU A 14 -7.78 27.94 -7.93
CA GLU A 14 -8.78 28.72 -8.68
C GLU A 14 -8.91 30.14 -8.09
N ASP A 15 -8.86 30.27 -6.78
CA ASP A 15 -8.99 31.53 -6.06
C ASP A 15 -7.65 32.24 -5.79
N CYS A 16 -6.54 31.75 -6.34
CA CYS A 16 -5.20 32.32 -6.15
C CYS A 16 -4.55 32.77 -7.47
N PRO A 17 -5.14 33.75 -8.19
CA PRO A 17 -4.70 34.14 -9.52
C PRO A 17 -3.27 34.66 -9.59
N SER A 18 -2.73 35.18 -8.47
CA SER A 18 -1.35 35.71 -8.39
C SER A 18 -0.28 34.62 -8.44
N ILE A 19 -0.63 33.37 -8.13
CA ILE A 19 0.33 32.26 -8.07
C ILE A 19 0.10 31.17 -9.12
N VAL A 20 -0.92 31.33 -10.01
CA VAL A 20 -1.17 30.40 -11.11
C VAL A 20 -0.53 30.88 -12.39
N ASN A 21 -0.19 29.95 -13.29
CA ASN A 21 0.31 30.26 -14.62
C ASN A 21 -0.81 30.88 -15.49
N GLU A 22 -0.47 31.41 -16.66
CA GLU A 22 -1.41 32.03 -17.59
C GLU A 22 -2.57 31.10 -18.00
N ALA A 23 -2.31 29.79 -18.13
CA ALA A 23 -3.33 28.78 -18.41
C ALA A 23 -4.18 28.39 -17.19
N LYS A 24 -3.92 28.93 -16.01
CA LYS A 24 -4.60 28.64 -14.72
C LYS A 24 -4.68 27.14 -14.39
N THR A 25 -3.67 26.38 -14.80
CA THR A 25 -3.62 24.92 -14.63
C THR A 25 -2.65 24.46 -13.56
N ARG A 26 -1.73 25.32 -13.13
CA ARG A 26 -0.71 25.04 -12.14
C ARG A 26 -0.14 26.33 -11.55
N PRO A 27 0.54 26.28 -10.39
CA PRO A 27 1.23 27.45 -9.84
C PRO A 27 2.27 28.00 -10.82
N ALA A 28 2.38 29.34 -10.86
CA ALA A 28 3.48 29.98 -11.55
C ALA A 28 4.80 29.65 -10.85
N LEU A 29 5.87 29.44 -11.62
CA LEU A 29 7.18 29.14 -11.05
C LEU A 29 7.78 30.34 -10.34
N ASN A 30 7.51 31.55 -10.84
CA ASN A 30 8.00 32.79 -10.26
C ASN A 30 6.82 33.76 -10.10
N PHE A 31 6.77 34.44 -8.97
CA PHE A 31 5.84 35.54 -8.74
C PHE A 31 6.46 36.55 -7.79
N GLU A 32 5.96 37.78 -7.83
CA GLU A 32 6.39 38.85 -6.93
C GLU A 32 5.33 39.14 -5.89
N GLU A 33 5.74 39.17 -4.64
CA GLU A 33 4.89 39.52 -3.52
C GLU A 33 5.61 40.48 -2.60
N ASN A 34 5.01 41.64 -2.36
CA ASN A 34 5.57 42.71 -1.49
C ASN A 34 7.01 43.14 -1.89
N GLY A 35 7.30 43.17 -3.20
CA GLY A 35 8.63 43.52 -3.73
C GLY A 35 9.69 42.41 -3.56
N ARG A 36 9.29 41.19 -3.23
CA ARG A 36 10.16 40.01 -3.17
C ARG A 36 9.80 39.06 -4.27
N SER A 37 10.82 38.65 -5.04
CA SER A 37 10.66 37.54 -6.00
C SER A 37 10.69 36.24 -5.23
N VAL A 38 9.62 35.41 -5.43
CA VAL A 38 9.47 34.08 -4.85
C VAL A 38 9.54 33.07 -5.97
N HIS A 39 10.34 32.03 -5.78
CA HIS A 39 10.47 30.91 -6.70
C HIS A 39 9.85 29.67 -6.09
N LEU A 40 8.93 29.05 -6.82
CA LEU A 40 8.30 27.77 -6.46
C LEU A 40 8.92 26.63 -7.27
N PRO A 41 9.06 25.45 -6.68
CA PRO A 41 9.50 24.28 -7.42
C PRO A 41 8.47 23.89 -8.49
N GLU A 42 8.97 23.37 -9.61
CA GLU A 42 8.09 22.91 -10.69
C GLU A 42 7.25 21.71 -10.26
N LEU A 43 5.94 21.77 -10.53
CA LEU A 43 5.03 20.65 -10.35
C LEU A 43 5.19 19.65 -11.51
N HIS A 44 5.69 18.48 -11.18
CA HIS A 44 5.83 17.40 -12.16
C HIS A 44 4.48 16.87 -12.64
N ASN A 45 4.45 16.41 -13.88
CA ASN A 45 3.25 15.80 -14.49
C ASN A 45 2.91 14.43 -13.89
N VAL A 46 3.87 13.79 -13.22
CA VAL A 46 3.76 12.45 -12.65
C VAL A 46 4.25 12.48 -11.22
N VAL A 47 3.50 11.87 -10.32
CA VAL A 47 3.97 11.61 -8.95
C VAL A 47 5.02 10.53 -9.00
N ARG A 48 6.20 10.81 -8.46
CA ARG A 48 7.33 9.89 -8.37
C ARG A 48 7.54 9.45 -6.93
N ALA A 49 7.97 8.22 -6.74
CA ALA A 49 8.49 7.77 -5.45
C ALA A 49 9.83 8.48 -5.14
N LEU A 50 10.19 8.56 -3.88
CA LEU A 50 11.40 9.26 -3.45
C LEU A 50 12.66 8.68 -4.13
N ASP A 51 12.75 7.38 -4.22
CA ASP A 51 13.88 6.65 -4.84
C ASP A 51 13.99 6.81 -6.37
N GLN A 52 12.95 7.34 -7.00
CA GLN A 52 12.99 7.73 -8.42
C GLN A 52 13.59 9.13 -8.63
N VAL A 53 13.82 9.89 -7.56
CA VAL A 53 14.31 11.28 -7.61
C VAL A 53 15.65 11.42 -6.92
N VAL A 54 15.86 10.71 -5.81
CA VAL A 54 17.10 10.74 -5.02
C VAL A 54 17.58 9.32 -4.74
N ALA A 55 18.90 9.16 -4.59
CA ALA A 55 19.47 7.88 -4.18
C ALA A 55 19.08 7.58 -2.71
N VAL A 56 18.38 6.48 -2.50
CA VAL A 56 17.95 5.99 -1.18
C VAL A 56 18.83 4.82 -0.77
N ASP A 57 19.51 4.94 0.36
CA ASP A 57 20.39 3.89 0.87
C ASP A 57 19.61 2.73 1.52
N TYR A 58 18.56 3.03 2.28
CA TYR A 58 17.78 2.03 3.03
C TYR A 58 16.29 2.38 3.03
N TYR A 59 15.46 1.34 3.07
CA TYR A 59 14.01 1.48 3.12
C TYR A 59 13.47 0.93 4.45
N ILE A 60 12.60 1.68 5.09
CA ILE A 60 11.86 1.24 6.27
C ILE A 60 10.39 1.14 5.83
N PRO A 61 9.81 -0.08 5.76
CA PRO A 61 8.45 -0.24 5.28
C PRO A 61 7.42 0.23 6.31
N GLY A 62 6.26 0.62 5.82
CA GLY A 62 5.11 1.02 6.64
C GLY A 62 4.57 2.41 6.28
N CYS A 63 3.30 2.61 6.58
CA CYS A 63 2.64 3.90 6.36
C CYS A 63 1.76 4.24 7.58
N PRO A 64 2.38 4.73 8.66
CA PRO A 64 3.83 4.87 8.95
C PRO A 64 4.51 3.54 9.36
N PRO A 65 5.86 3.51 9.46
CA PRO A 65 6.58 2.40 10.08
C PRO A 65 6.16 2.22 11.55
N THR A 66 6.19 0.99 12.03
CA THR A 66 5.91 0.72 13.45
C THR A 66 7.02 1.23 14.35
N PRO A 67 6.72 1.62 15.62
CA PRO A 67 7.74 2.09 16.56
C PRO A 67 8.89 1.08 16.76
N ASN A 68 8.55 -0.21 16.81
CA ASN A 68 9.56 -1.26 16.94
C ASN A 68 10.50 -1.34 15.74
N LEU A 69 9.96 -1.23 14.53
CA LEU A 69 10.77 -1.25 13.32
C LEU A 69 11.65 0.00 13.19
N THR A 70 11.10 1.17 13.53
CA THR A 70 11.85 2.42 13.57
C THR A 70 13.01 2.33 14.56
N ARG A 71 12.76 1.80 15.77
CA ARG A 71 13.81 1.57 16.78
C ARG A 71 14.88 0.63 16.25
N THR A 72 14.50 -0.49 15.64
CA THR A 72 15.45 -1.45 15.05
C THR A 72 16.33 -0.80 13.99
N ALA A 73 15.74 -0.01 13.11
CA ALA A 73 16.48 0.69 12.05
C ALA A 73 17.47 1.73 12.62
N VAL A 74 17.02 2.53 13.60
CA VAL A 74 17.88 3.52 14.27
C VAL A 74 19.01 2.84 15.03
N THR A 75 18.73 1.75 15.76
CA THR A 75 19.75 0.98 16.46
C THR A 75 20.78 0.42 15.49
N ALA A 76 20.35 -0.19 14.39
CA ALA A 76 21.25 -0.72 13.37
C ALA A 76 22.16 0.38 12.76
N LEU A 77 21.61 1.58 12.57
CA LEU A 77 22.37 2.74 12.10
C LEU A 77 23.43 3.17 13.11
N LEU A 78 23.06 3.31 14.39
CA LEU A 78 23.97 3.75 15.46
C LEU A 78 25.09 2.73 15.73
N GLU A 79 24.79 1.44 15.60
CA GLU A 79 25.75 0.36 15.79
C GLU A 79 26.60 0.07 14.53
N GLY A 80 26.33 0.73 13.40
CA GLY A 80 26.99 0.45 12.14
C GLY A 80 26.69 -0.93 11.55
N LYS A 81 25.61 -1.60 12.00
CA LYS A 81 25.21 -2.94 11.58
C LYS A 81 24.09 -2.89 10.51
N LEU A 82 24.32 -2.10 9.47
CA LEU A 82 23.38 -1.95 8.39
C LEU A 82 23.53 -3.08 7.35
N PRO A 83 22.43 -3.53 6.73
CA PRO A 83 22.52 -4.44 5.60
C PRO A 83 23.12 -3.73 4.37
N PRO A 84 23.35 -4.42 3.25
CA PRO A 84 23.79 -3.78 2.01
C PRO A 84 22.84 -2.65 1.58
N LYS A 85 23.42 -1.59 0.96
CA LYS A 85 22.60 -0.48 0.43
C LYS A 85 21.52 -0.97 -0.53
N GLY A 86 20.37 -0.31 -0.53
CA GLY A 86 19.18 -0.71 -1.28
C GLY A 86 18.31 -1.73 -0.54
N SER A 87 18.71 -2.17 0.66
CA SER A 87 17.93 -3.14 1.42
C SER A 87 16.74 -2.51 2.13
N VAL A 88 15.70 -3.33 2.33
CA VAL A 88 14.56 -3.03 3.18
C VAL A 88 14.84 -3.55 4.59
N ILE A 89 14.83 -2.67 5.59
CA ILE A 89 15.06 -3.02 7.00
C ILE A 89 13.78 -3.62 7.60
N ALA A 90 13.47 -4.84 7.20
CA ALA A 90 12.35 -5.64 7.71
C ALA A 90 12.52 -7.10 7.28
N PRO A 91 11.84 -8.06 7.93
CA PRO A 91 11.85 -9.46 7.50
C PRO A 91 11.42 -9.62 6.04
N ASP A 92 12.10 -10.49 5.30
CA ASP A 92 11.78 -10.76 3.89
C ASP A 92 10.84 -11.97 3.72
N THR A 93 9.83 -12.03 4.57
CA THR A 93 8.78 -13.05 4.58
C THR A 93 7.41 -12.41 4.46
N ALA A 94 6.41 -13.18 4.04
CA ALA A 94 5.04 -12.67 3.98
C ALA A 94 4.47 -12.45 5.38
N LEU A 95 3.56 -11.47 5.52
CA LEU A 95 2.87 -11.16 6.78
C LEU A 95 2.17 -12.37 7.39
N CYS A 96 1.69 -13.30 6.55
CA CYS A 96 1.10 -14.54 7.01
C CYS A 96 2.04 -15.35 7.94
N SER A 97 3.36 -15.17 7.85
CA SER A 97 4.32 -15.88 8.69
C SER A 97 4.29 -15.44 10.16
N GLU A 98 3.89 -14.19 10.43
CA GLU A 98 3.75 -13.64 11.80
C GLU A 98 2.28 -13.44 12.21
N CYS A 99 1.32 -13.82 11.33
CA CYS A 99 -0.09 -13.60 11.58
C CYS A 99 -0.61 -14.57 12.65
N PRO A 100 -1.30 -14.07 13.71
CA PRO A 100 -1.84 -14.92 14.77
C PRO A 100 -2.91 -15.90 14.26
N ARG A 101 -3.51 -15.62 13.08
CA ARG A 101 -4.54 -16.45 12.45
C ARG A 101 -3.99 -17.48 11.47
N ARG A 102 -2.67 -17.62 11.38
CA ARG A 102 -2.01 -18.47 10.38
C ARG A 102 -2.49 -19.91 10.44
N GLU A 103 -2.56 -20.48 11.62
CA GLU A 103 -2.89 -21.90 11.84
C GLU A 103 -4.34 -22.24 11.44
N SER A 104 -5.22 -21.26 11.41
CA SER A 104 -6.61 -21.43 10.99
C SER A 104 -6.83 -21.36 9.47
N LYS A 105 -5.77 -21.09 8.70
CA LYS A 105 -5.85 -21.06 7.24
C LYS A 105 -5.89 -22.51 6.72
N PRO A 106 -6.98 -22.94 6.03
CA PRO A 106 -7.05 -24.26 5.41
C PRO A 106 -5.94 -24.45 4.36
N VAL A 107 -5.46 -25.69 4.23
CA VAL A 107 -4.53 -26.07 3.16
C VAL A 107 -5.21 -25.92 1.80
N ASP A 108 -6.44 -26.39 1.70
CA ASP A 108 -7.28 -26.29 0.49
C ASP A 108 -8.23 -25.11 0.58
N LEU A 109 -7.64 -23.89 0.65
CA LEU A 109 -8.42 -22.67 0.69
C LEU A 109 -9.15 -22.47 -0.65
N ALA A 110 -10.48 -22.39 -0.60
CA ALA A 110 -11.30 -22.15 -1.77
C ALA A 110 -12.33 -21.05 -1.53
N PHE A 111 -12.27 -20.01 -2.35
CA PHE A 111 -13.26 -18.93 -2.33
C PHE A 111 -14.51 -19.34 -3.10
N LYS A 112 -15.66 -19.23 -2.45
CA LYS A 112 -16.99 -19.37 -3.07
C LYS A 112 -17.67 -18.03 -3.26
N GLU A 113 -17.29 -17.04 -2.48
CA GLU A 113 -17.80 -15.67 -2.49
C GLU A 113 -16.80 -14.74 -1.84
N PHE A 114 -16.85 -13.45 -2.22
CA PHE A 114 -16.09 -12.39 -1.55
C PHE A 114 -17.04 -11.56 -0.68
N LYS A 115 -16.58 -11.21 0.52
CA LYS A 115 -17.31 -10.39 1.49
C LYS A 115 -16.47 -9.21 1.96
N ARG A 116 -17.11 -8.09 2.21
CA ARG A 116 -16.47 -6.95 2.89
C ARG A 116 -16.55 -7.15 4.42
N PRO A 117 -15.59 -6.62 5.19
CA PRO A 117 -15.58 -6.76 6.65
C PRO A 117 -16.87 -6.32 7.33
N HIS A 118 -17.56 -5.29 6.81
CA HIS A 118 -18.82 -4.78 7.36
C HIS A 118 -20.05 -5.66 7.05
N GLN A 119 -19.94 -6.60 6.12
CA GLN A 119 -21.06 -7.47 5.72
C GLN A 119 -21.17 -8.73 6.57
N LYS A 120 -20.18 -8.99 7.42
CA LYS A 120 -20.11 -10.21 8.21
C LYS A 120 -19.46 -9.96 9.56
N LEU A 121 -20.02 -10.54 10.61
CA LEU A 121 -19.31 -10.65 11.89
C LEU A 121 -18.14 -11.62 11.71
N LEU A 122 -16.92 -11.10 11.78
CA LEU A 122 -15.70 -11.86 11.55
C LEU A 122 -15.26 -12.60 12.83
N ASP A 123 -14.97 -13.88 12.68
CA ASP A 123 -14.35 -14.68 13.72
C ASP A 123 -12.91 -14.18 13.96
N GLN A 124 -12.58 -13.91 15.22
CA GLN A 124 -11.30 -13.30 15.59
C GLN A 124 -10.10 -14.25 15.45
N ASP A 125 -10.33 -15.56 15.45
CA ASP A 125 -9.26 -16.56 15.40
C ASP A 125 -9.07 -17.14 13.99
N LYS A 126 -10.02 -16.91 13.07
CA LYS A 126 -9.97 -17.45 11.71
C LYS A 126 -9.31 -16.52 10.72
N CYS A 127 -8.52 -17.09 9.81
CA CYS A 127 -7.94 -16.37 8.68
C CYS A 127 -9.04 -15.65 7.88
N PHE A 128 -8.81 -14.38 7.52
CA PHE A 128 -9.78 -13.60 6.75
C PHE A 128 -10.11 -14.22 5.40
N LEU A 129 -9.09 -14.73 4.70
CA LEU A 129 -9.29 -15.42 3.43
C LEU A 129 -10.20 -16.64 3.59
N ALA A 130 -10.06 -17.39 4.69
CA ALA A 130 -10.94 -18.53 4.98
C ALA A 130 -12.38 -18.12 5.30
N GLN A 131 -12.61 -16.85 5.57
CA GLN A 131 -13.93 -16.27 5.82
C GLN A 131 -14.52 -15.57 4.60
N GLY A 132 -13.83 -15.62 3.44
CA GLY A 132 -14.24 -14.94 2.22
C GLY A 132 -13.89 -13.45 2.17
N VAL A 133 -13.06 -12.96 3.08
CA VAL A 133 -12.65 -11.54 3.13
C VAL A 133 -11.25 -11.38 2.54
N VAL A 134 -11.12 -10.48 1.57
CA VAL A 134 -9.83 -10.17 0.94
C VAL A 134 -8.86 -9.62 1.97
N CYS A 135 -7.67 -10.21 2.02
CA CYS A 135 -6.58 -9.83 2.92
C CYS A 135 -5.26 -9.81 2.13
N MET A 136 -4.54 -8.71 2.19
CA MET A 136 -3.26 -8.52 1.49
C MET A 136 -2.08 -9.25 2.12
N GLY A 137 -2.29 -9.98 3.22
CA GLY A 137 -1.23 -10.70 3.95
C GLY A 137 -0.29 -11.54 3.09
N PRO A 138 -0.79 -12.34 2.12
CA PRO A 138 0.06 -13.15 1.24
C PRO A 138 1.01 -12.35 0.34
N ALA A 139 0.65 -11.10 0.03
CA ALA A 139 1.43 -10.22 -0.84
C ALA A 139 2.17 -9.11 -0.06
N THR A 140 2.06 -9.10 1.27
CA THR A 140 2.63 -8.05 2.12
C THR A 140 3.78 -8.60 2.94
N ARG A 141 4.84 -7.81 3.09
CA ARG A 141 6.00 -8.09 3.93
C ARG A 141 5.63 -8.12 5.41
N ALA A 142 6.24 -9.01 6.16
CA ALA A 142 6.18 -9.08 7.63
C ALA A 142 6.96 -7.93 8.31
N GLY A 143 6.83 -7.80 9.62
CA GLY A 143 7.56 -6.83 10.46
C GLY A 143 6.69 -5.78 11.12
N CYS A 144 5.38 -5.73 10.82
CA CYS A 144 4.45 -4.85 11.50
C CYS A 144 3.84 -5.46 12.78
N GLY A 145 4.16 -6.72 13.10
CA GLY A 145 3.54 -7.44 14.21
C GLY A 145 2.07 -7.78 13.97
N SER A 146 1.66 -7.87 12.71
CA SER A 146 0.28 -8.23 12.34
C SER A 146 -0.80 -7.38 13.01
N GLN A 147 -0.58 -6.09 13.21
CA GLN A 147 -1.47 -5.20 13.98
C GLN A 147 -2.91 -5.20 13.46
N CYS A 148 -3.11 -5.11 12.14
CA CYS A 148 -4.46 -5.16 11.56
C CYS A 148 -5.16 -6.50 11.84
N PRO A 149 -4.57 -7.67 11.54
CA PRO A 149 -5.15 -8.95 11.92
C PRO A 149 -5.40 -9.11 13.41
N GLY A 150 -4.50 -8.62 14.27
CA GLY A 150 -4.69 -8.58 15.72
C GLY A 150 -5.87 -7.71 16.17
N GLY A 151 -6.13 -6.62 15.46
CA GLY A 151 -7.28 -5.73 15.65
C GLY A 151 -8.56 -6.17 14.91
N ASN A 152 -8.64 -7.42 14.48
CA ASN A 152 -9.77 -7.97 13.72
C ASN A 152 -10.06 -7.26 12.39
N MET A 153 -9.01 -6.76 11.70
CA MET A 153 -9.09 -6.13 10.38
C MET A 153 -8.17 -6.87 9.39
N PRO A 154 -8.59 -7.08 8.14
CA PRO A 154 -7.73 -7.66 7.12
C PRO A 154 -6.53 -6.75 6.83
N CYS A 155 -5.41 -7.33 6.43
CA CYS A 155 -4.24 -6.57 6.00
C CYS A 155 -4.54 -5.76 4.73
N THR A 156 -4.14 -4.50 4.70
CA THR A 156 -4.31 -3.57 3.57
C THR A 156 -3.07 -3.42 2.69
N GLY A 157 -1.96 -4.08 3.05
CA GLY A 157 -0.76 -4.08 2.21
C GLY A 157 0.26 -2.98 2.47
N CYS A 158 0.11 -2.16 3.52
CA CYS A 158 0.89 -0.95 3.77
C CYS A 158 2.41 -1.16 3.97
N PHE A 159 2.86 -2.39 4.26
CA PHE A 159 4.28 -2.74 4.40
C PHE A 159 4.94 -3.12 3.06
N GLY A 160 4.20 -3.09 1.96
CA GLY A 160 4.75 -3.40 0.64
C GLY A 160 5.11 -4.87 0.45
N PRO A 161 5.68 -5.22 -0.70
CA PRO A 161 6.01 -6.60 -1.06
C PRO A 161 7.34 -7.06 -0.45
N THR A 162 7.57 -8.37 -0.44
CA THR A 162 8.91 -8.97 -0.22
C THR A 162 9.81 -8.73 -1.43
N SER A 163 11.13 -8.93 -1.26
CA SER A 163 12.13 -8.73 -2.34
C SER A 163 11.87 -9.58 -3.60
N ARG A 164 11.16 -10.69 -3.46
CA ARG A 164 10.82 -11.61 -4.57
C ARG A 164 9.62 -11.15 -5.40
N VAL A 165 8.92 -10.12 -4.97
CA VAL A 165 7.68 -9.65 -5.59
C VAL A 165 7.90 -8.26 -6.16
N ARG A 166 7.83 -8.14 -7.49
CA ARG A 166 8.00 -6.85 -8.19
C ARG A 166 6.75 -6.00 -8.16
N ASP A 167 5.58 -6.62 -8.19
CA ASP A 167 4.28 -5.97 -8.19
C ASP A 167 3.39 -6.62 -7.13
N GLN A 168 3.06 -5.85 -6.11
CA GLN A 168 2.24 -6.31 -4.98
C GLN A 168 0.80 -6.61 -5.40
N GLY A 169 0.25 -5.79 -6.30
CA GLY A 169 -1.11 -5.98 -6.83
C GLY A 169 -1.22 -7.26 -7.65
N ALA A 170 -0.27 -7.49 -8.57
CA ALA A 170 -0.22 -8.73 -9.34
C ALA A 170 -0.05 -9.96 -8.44
N LYS A 171 0.75 -9.86 -7.37
CA LYS A 171 0.93 -10.94 -6.41
C LYS A 171 -0.34 -11.29 -5.66
N ILE A 172 -1.10 -10.30 -5.19
CA ILE A 172 -2.35 -10.59 -4.48
C ILE A 172 -3.41 -11.14 -5.44
N LEU A 173 -3.53 -10.60 -6.65
CA LEU A 173 -4.44 -11.13 -7.67
C LEU A 173 -4.12 -12.59 -7.97
N SER A 174 -2.86 -12.92 -8.23
CA SER A 174 -2.43 -14.31 -8.43
C SER A 174 -2.79 -15.20 -7.23
N SER A 175 -2.58 -14.71 -5.99
CA SER A 175 -2.93 -15.47 -4.79
C SER A 175 -4.44 -15.67 -4.62
N LEU A 176 -5.26 -14.69 -4.98
CA LEU A 176 -6.71 -14.81 -4.93
C LEU A 176 -7.22 -15.76 -6.03
N CYS A 177 -6.76 -15.57 -7.27
CA CYS A 177 -7.18 -16.41 -8.41
C CYS A 177 -6.83 -17.88 -8.20
N SER A 178 -5.68 -18.18 -7.61
CA SER A 178 -5.29 -19.58 -7.32
C SER A 178 -6.16 -20.26 -6.26
N ASN A 179 -6.95 -19.50 -5.52
CA ASN A 179 -7.84 -20.02 -4.48
C ASN A 179 -9.34 -19.88 -4.83
N ILE A 180 -9.68 -19.44 -6.04
CA ILE A 180 -11.08 -19.47 -6.49
C ILE A 180 -11.46 -20.92 -6.74
N ALA A 181 -12.51 -21.38 -6.07
CA ALA A 181 -13.02 -22.73 -6.30
C ALA A 181 -13.40 -22.88 -7.78
N PRO A 182 -13.13 -24.05 -8.39
CA PRO A 182 -13.68 -24.36 -9.69
C PRO A 182 -15.20 -24.35 -9.56
N VAL A 183 -15.83 -23.42 -10.25
CA VAL A 183 -17.28 -23.22 -10.28
C VAL A 183 -17.75 -23.29 -11.72
N ASP A 184 -18.96 -23.73 -11.93
CA ASP A 184 -19.68 -23.62 -13.20
C ASP A 184 -19.78 -22.13 -13.62
N GLU A 185 -20.07 -21.86 -14.91
CA GLU A 185 -20.19 -20.48 -15.42
C GLU A 185 -21.04 -19.55 -14.53
N PRO A 186 -22.24 -19.97 -14.05
CA PRO A 186 -23.02 -19.16 -13.10
C PRO A 186 -22.31 -18.90 -11.77
N GLY A 187 -21.40 -19.76 -11.36
CA GLY A 187 -20.59 -19.57 -10.16
C GLY A 187 -19.49 -18.53 -10.34
N ILE A 188 -18.88 -18.47 -11.52
CA ILE A 188 -17.89 -17.44 -11.88
C ILE A 188 -18.53 -16.07 -11.84
N ASP A 189 -19.71 -15.90 -12.38
CA ASP A 189 -20.42 -14.62 -12.37
C ASP A 189 -20.80 -14.17 -10.96
N ARG A 190 -21.18 -15.11 -10.08
CA ARG A 190 -21.41 -14.80 -8.65
C ARG A 190 -20.13 -14.34 -7.94
N VAL A 191 -18.99 -14.96 -8.23
CA VAL A 191 -17.70 -14.54 -7.68
C VAL A 191 -17.33 -13.15 -8.19
N ARG A 192 -17.51 -12.88 -9.49
CA ARG A 192 -17.26 -11.57 -10.10
C ARG A 192 -18.14 -10.48 -9.50
N ALA A 193 -19.43 -10.73 -9.33
CA ALA A 193 -20.37 -9.77 -8.74
C ALA A 193 -20.04 -9.43 -7.27
N GLY A 194 -19.33 -10.30 -6.57
CA GLY A 194 -18.88 -10.08 -5.20
C GLY A 194 -17.51 -9.37 -5.08
N ILE A 195 -16.80 -9.14 -6.19
CA ILE A 195 -15.53 -8.41 -6.14
C ILE A 195 -15.83 -6.93 -5.95
N PRO A 196 -15.33 -6.29 -4.89
CA PRO A 196 -15.50 -4.85 -4.67
C PRO A 196 -14.76 -4.05 -5.74
N ASP A 197 -15.39 -2.97 -6.22
CA ASP A 197 -14.76 -1.95 -7.05
C ASP A 197 -13.63 -1.21 -6.33
#